data_dfec7b8f0c7d91d117032754c3f056ca
#
_entry.id   dfec7b8f0c7d91d117032754c3f056ca
#
_cell.length_a   1.000
_cell.length_b   1.000
_cell.length_c   1.000
_cell.angle_alpha   90.00
_cell.angle_beta   90.00
_cell.angle_gamma   90.00
#
_symmetry.space_group_name_H-M   'P 1'
#
loop_
_entity.id
_entity.type
_entity.pdbx_description
1 polymer ?
#
loop_
_entity_poly.entity_id
_entity_poly.type
_entity_poly.pdbx_seq_one_letter_code
_entity_poly.pdbx_strand_id
1 'polypeptide(L)'
;MKYITRTVWVLSLVSLFTDAASEMLYPIMPIYLKSIGFSIVLIGILEGVAEATAGFSKGYFGKLSDNAGKRIPFVQIGYAFSAISKPMMAIFIYPIWIFFARIIDRFGKGIRTGARDALLSDEATSETKGKVFGFHRSMDTLGALIGPSLALIYLYFYP
;
A
#
# COMPACT_ATOMS: atom_id res chain seq x y z
N MET A 1 21.82 -17.04 -0.94
CA MET A 1 21.77 -15.59 -0.67
C MET A 1 21.70 -15.37 0.84
N LYS A 2 22.87 -15.24 1.53
CA LYS A 2 22.95 -15.14 3.01
C LYS A 2 22.39 -13.83 3.62
N TYR A 3 22.13 -12.81 2.78
CA TYR A 3 21.69 -11.48 3.23
C TYR A 3 20.17 -11.28 3.15
N ILE A 4 19.42 -12.21 2.56
CA ILE A 4 17.96 -12.21 2.55
C ILE A 4 17.50 -13.12 3.68
N THR A 5 17.18 -12.50 4.82
CA THR A 5 16.64 -13.21 5.98
C THR A 5 15.20 -13.66 5.74
N ARG A 6 14.68 -14.53 6.60
CA ARG A 6 13.26 -14.93 6.55
C ARG A 6 12.34 -13.71 6.70
N THR A 7 12.71 -12.76 7.56
CA THR A 7 11.97 -11.52 7.78
C THR A 7 11.89 -10.69 6.49
N VAL A 8 13.03 -10.50 5.81
CA VAL A 8 13.08 -9.78 4.54
C VAL A 8 12.23 -10.45 3.47
N TRP A 9 12.29 -11.78 3.36
CA TRP A 9 11.46 -12.54 2.43
C TRP A 9 9.97 -12.34 2.69
N VAL A 10 9.53 -12.53 3.94
CA VAL A 10 8.11 -12.40 4.31
C VAL A 10 7.61 -10.97 4.05
N LEU A 11 8.37 -9.96 4.48
CA LEU A 11 8.01 -8.56 4.23
C LEU A 11 7.90 -8.25 2.74
N SER A 12 8.83 -8.76 1.94
CA SER A 12 8.85 -8.51 0.49
C SER A 12 7.68 -9.19 -0.23
N LEU A 13 7.34 -10.43 0.15
CA LEU A 13 6.18 -11.14 -0.41
C LEU A 13 4.86 -10.48 -0.02
N VAL A 14 4.70 -10.13 1.27
CA VAL A 14 3.48 -9.43 1.72
C VAL A 14 3.33 -8.09 1.02
N SER A 15 4.44 -7.36 0.81
CA SER A 15 4.44 -6.10 0.08
C SER A 15 4.06 -6.30 -1.39
N LEU A 16 4.64 -7.28 -2.07
CA LEU A 16 4.30 -7.64 -3.45
C LEU A 16 2.80 -7.86 -3.63
N PHE A 17 2.20 -8.74 -2.82
CA PHE A 17 0.76 -9.04 -2.93
C PHE A 17 -0.12 -7.85 -2.55
N THR A 18 0.28 -7.08 -1.54
CA THR A 18 -0.47 -5.88 -1.13
C THR A 18 -0.40 -4.79 -2.18
N ASP A 19 0.77 -4.57 -2.78
CA ASP A 19 0.95 -3.58 -3.83
C ASP A 19 0.25 -4.04 -5.12
N ALA A 20 0.32 -5.33 -5.50
CA ALA A 20 -0.47 -5.85 -6.60
C ALA A 20 -1.98 -5.59 -6.40
N ALA A 21 -2.52 -5.89 -5.22
CA ALA A 21 -3.93 -5.65 -4.91
C ALA A 21 -4.30 -4.15 -4.87
N SER A 22 -3.41 -3.28 -4.41
CA SER A 22 -3.66 -1.84 -4.34
C SER A 22 -3.55 -1.17 -5.72
N GLU A 23 -2.53 -1.53 -6.48
CA GLU A 23 -2.26 -0.96 -7.79
C GLU A 23 -3.21 -1.50 -8.87
N MET A 24 -3.82 -2.69 -8.67
CA MET A 24 -4.91 -3.21 -9.50
C MET A 24 -6.10 -2.24 -9.55
N LEU A 25 -6.38 -1.55 -8.46
CA LEU A 25 -7.48 -0.58 -8.38
C LEU A 25 -7.16 0.74 -9.11
N TYR A 26 -5.89 1.02 -9.37
CA TYR A 26 -5.46 2.31 -9.90
C TYR A 26 -6.06 2.66 -11.28
N PRO A 27 -6.05 1.78 -12.28
CA PRO A 27 -6.71 2.06 -13.57
C PRO A 27 -8.24 2.01 -13.49
N ILE A 28 -8.81 1.25 -12.55
CA ILE A 28 -10.25 1.03 -12.45
C ILE A 28 -10.93 2.16 -11.66
N MET A 29 -10.28 2.64 -10.59
CA MET A 29 -10.89 3.56 -9.62
C MET A 29 -11.42 4.86 -10.24
N PRO A 30 -10.69 5.58 -11.13
CA PRO A 30 -11.22 6.80 -11.74
C PRO A 30 -12.44 6.54 -12.63
N ILE A 31 -12.45 5.41 -13.36
CA ILE A 31 -13.57 5.01 -14.23
C ILE A 31 -14.80 4.71 -13.36
N TYR A 32 -14.61 3.91 -12.31
CA TYR A 32 -15.65 3.54 -11.37
C TYR A 32 -16.23 4.76 -10.64
N LEU A 33 -15.38 5.64 -10.10
CA LEU A 33 -15.82 6.85 -9.42
C LEU A 33 -16.62 7.77 -10.35
N LYS A 34 -16.19 7.90 -11.60
CA LYS A 34 -16.92 8.66 -12.62
C LYS A 34 -18.29 8.04 -12.92
N SER A 35 -18.40 6.71 -13.00
CA SER A 35 -19.67 6.02 -13.27
C SER A 35 -20.72 6.19 -12.16
N ILE A 36 -20.27 6.37 -10.91
CA ILE A 36 -21.16 6.61 -9.75
C ILE A 36 -21.35 8.10 -9.43
N GLY A 37 -20.97 9.00 -10.37
CA GLY A 37 -21.30 10.42 -10.30
C GLY A 37 -20.21 11.34 -9.73
N PHE A 38 -18.97 10.87 -9.52
CA PHE A 38 -17.88 11.76 -9.14
C PHE A 38 -17.46 12.64 -10.32
N SER A 39 -17.31 13.93 -10.07
CA SER A 39 -16.62 14.83 -11.00
C SER A 39 -15.11 14.58 -10.99
N ILE A 40 -14.42 14.95 -12.07
CA ILE A 40 -12.95 14.81 -12.16
C ILE A 40 -12.27 15.59 -11.01
N VAL A 41 -12.82 16.75 -10.64
CA VAL A 41 -12.31 17.56 -9.52
C VAL A 41 -12.42 16.80 -8.19
N LEU A 42 -13.57 16.16 -7.93
CA LEU A 42 -13.77 15.36 -6.71
C LEU A 42 -12.85 14.14 -6.67
N ILE A 43 -12.58 13.49 -7.79
CA ILE A 43 -11.61 12.39 -7.89
C ILE A 43 -10.21 12.90 -7.54
N GLY A 44 -9.80 14.05 -8.09
CA GLY A 44 -8.50 14.66 -7.77
C GLY A 44 -8.37 15.03 -6.30
N ILE A 45 -9.42 15.61 -5.69
CA ILE A 45 -9.44 15.92 -4.25
C ILE A 45 -9.33 14.63 -3.42
N LEU A 46 -10.10 13.59 -3.75
CA LEU A 46 -10.07 12.31 -3.06
C LEU A 46 -8.67 11.70 -3.06
N GLU A 47 -8.05 11.58 -4.23
CA GLU A 47 -6.71 11.01 -4.35
C GLU A 47 -5.66 11.91 -3.66
N GLY A 48 -5.77 13.23 -3.78
CA GLY A 48 -4.87 14.16 -3.10
C GLY A 48 -4.94 14.06 -1.58
N VAL A 49 -6.13 14.00 -0.99
CA VAL A 49 -6.34 13.82 0.45
C VAL A 49 -5.84 12.43 0.90
N ALA A 50 -6.11 11.40 0.11
CA ALA A 50 -5.67 10.04 0.40
C ALA A 50 -4.13 9.94 0.41
N GLU A 51 -3.44 10.49 -0.59
CA GLU A 51 -1.97 10.50 -0.64
C GLU A 51 -1.35 11.39 0.47
N ALA A 52 -1.94 12.53 0.78
CA ALA A 52 -1.52 13.36 1.90
C ALA A 52 -1.63 12.59 3.23
N THR A 53 -2.72 11.83 3.42
CA THR A 53 -2.91 10.96 4.59
C THR A 53 -1.79 9.93 4.70
N ALA A 54 -1.39 9.29 3.60
CA ALA A 54 -0.28 8.34 3.59
C ALA A 54 1.05 9.02 3.96
N GLY A 55 1.32 10.21 3.40
CA GLY A 55 2.55 10.97 3.68
C GLY A 55 2.67 11.37 5.15
N PHE A 56 1.63 12.00 5.71
CA PHE A 56 1.61 12.41 7.12
C PHE A 56 1.69 11.21 8.07
N SER A 57 0.92 10.16 7.78
CA SER A 57 0.93 8.94 8.60
C SER A 57 2.30 8.27 8.60
N LYS A 58 3.00 8.23 7.46
CA LYS A 58 4.35 7.66 7.37
C LYS A 58 5.33 8.37 8.30
N GLY A 59 5.34 9.70 8.32
CA GLY A 59 6.21 10.48 9.19
C GLY A 59 5.89 10.28 10.68
N TYR A 60 4.61 10.40 11.03
CA TYR A 60 4.17 10.28 12.42
C TYR A 60 4.38 8.87 12.99
N PHE A 61 3.87 7.84 12.31
CA PHE A 61 3.97 6.46 12.78
C PHE A 61 5.37 5.86 12.62
N GLY A 62 6.16 6.35 11.68
CA GLY A 62 7.59 6.02 11.61
C GLY A 62 8.29 6.41 12.91
N LYS A 63 8.18 7.68 13.33
CA LYS A 63 8.73 8.18 14.59
C LYS A 63 8.16 7.45 15.81
N LEU A 64 6.86 7.17 15.82
CA LEU A 64 6.20 6.46 16.92
C LEU A 64 6.72 5.03 17.06
N SER A 65 6.93 4.32 15.95
CA SER A 65 7.49 2.96 15.95
C SER A 65 8.94 2.93 16.42
N ASP A 66 9.73 3.97 16.09
CA ASP A 66 11.09 4.12 16.56
C ASP A 66 11.13 4.34 18.08
N ASN A 67 10.29 5.24 18.60
CA ASN A 67 10.21 5.53 20.02
C ASN A 67 9.71 4.34 20.87
N ALA A 68 8.78 3.55 20.30
CA ALA A 68 8.22 2.37 20.96
C ALA A 68 9.17 1.15 20.92
N GLY A 69 10.20 1.16 20.07
CA GLY A 69 11.11 0.02 19.85
C GLY A 69 10.40 -1.25 19.33
N LYS A 70 9.16 -1.12 18.86
CA LYS A 70 8.33 -2.24 18.40
C LYS A 70 7.82 -1.94 16.99
N ARG A 71 8.44 -2.54 15.97
CA ARG A 71 8.12 -2.26 14.56
C ARG A 71 7.01 -3.16 14.02
N ILE A 72 7.02 -4.44 14.42
CA ILE A 72 6.12 -5.47 13.89
C ILE A 72 4.63 -5.12 14.05
N PRO A 73 4.14 -4.65 15.22
CA PRO A 73 2.73 -4.27 15.35
C PRO A 73 2.28 -3.19 14.37
N PHE A 74 3.11 -2.17 14.13
CA PHE A 74 2.79 -1.11 13.16
C PHE A 74 2.70 -1.65 11.74
N VAL A 75 3.62 -2.56 11.36
CA VAL A 75 3.59 -3.22 10.06
C VAL A 75 2.31 -4.05 9.91
N GLN A 76 1.96 -4.85 10.92
CA GLN A 76 0.76 -5.68 10.89
C GLN A 76 -0.53 -4.87 10.83
N ILE A 77 -0.66 -3.84 11.68
CA ILE A 77 -1.82 -2.93 11.68
C ILE A 77 -1.95 -2.22 10.34
N GLY A 78 -0.85 -1.72 9.78
CA GLY A 78 -0.87 -1.04 8.49
C GLY A 78 -1.31 -1.96 7.34
N TYR A 79 -0.86 -3.21 7.31
CA TYR A 79 -1.34 -4.20 6.33
C TYR A 79 -2.81 -4.60 6.58
N ALA A 80 -3.24 -4.73 7.84
CA ALA A 80 -4.63 -5.02 8.18
C ALA A 80 -5.58 -3.92 7.68
N PHE A 81 -5.25 -2.63 7.88
CA PHE A 81 -6.04 -1.52 7.34
C PHE A 81 -6.12 -1.56 5.81
N SER A 82 -5.01 -1.81 5.12
CA SER A 82 -5.01 -1.95 3.67
C SER A 82 -5.78 -3.18 3.18
N ALA A 83 -5.80 -4.27 3.93
CA ALA A 83 -6.54 -5.48 3.58
C ALA A 83 -8.06 -5.30 3.78
N ILE A 84 -8.47 -4.65 4.86
CA ILE A 84 -9.89 -4.42 5.20
C ILE A 84 -10.50 -3.35 4.30
N SER A 85 -9.76 -2.31 3.95
CA SER A 85 -10.26 -1.20 3.11
C SER A 85 -10.73 -1.65 1.73
N LYS A 86 -10.12 -2.68 1.13
CA LYS A 86 -10.47 -3.16 -0.21
C LYS A 86 -11.87 -3.77 -0.28
N PRO A 87 -12.24 -4.77 0.54
CA PRO A 87 -13.61 -5.24 0.58
C PRO A 87 -14.60 -4.15 1.02
N MET A 88 -14.19 -3.21 1.91
CA MET A 88 -15.05 -2.06 2.24
C MET A 88 -15.47 -1.25 1.02
N MET A 89 -14.59 -1.04 0.05
CA MET A 89 -14.93 -0.31 -1.18
C MET A 89 -15.99 -1.04 -2.02
N ALA A 90 -16.12 -2.36 -1.88
CA ALA A 90 -17.10 -3.16 -2.61
C ALA A 90 -18.46 -3.28 -1.92
N ILE A 91 -18.57 -2.97 -0.62
CA ILE A 91 -19.80 -3.15 0.16
C ILE A 91 -20.84 -2.11 -0.21
N PHE A 92 -20.45 -0.84 -0.34
CA PHE A 92 -21.37 0.25 -0.65
C PHE A 92 -20.79 1.14 -1.76
N ILE A 93 -21.67 1.59 -2.64
CA ILE A 93 -21.36 2.46 -3.78
C ILE A 93 -21.50 3.96 -3.46
N TYR A 94 -21.77 4.31 -2.19
CA TYR A 94 -21.93 5.71 -1.80
C TYR A 94 -20.57 6.46 -1.86
N PRO A 95 -20.52 7.62 -2.50
CA PRO A 95 -19.30 8.41 -2.65
C PRO A 95 -18.54 8.64 -1.35
N ILE A 96 -19.26 9.03 -0.29
CA ILE A 96 -18.66 9.29 1.02
C ILE A 96 -18.04 8.03 1.64
N TRP A 97 -18.64 6.86 1.42
CA TRP A 97 -18.15 5.58 1.90
C TRP A 97 -16.83 5.19 1.22
N ILE A 98 -16.79 5.32 -0.11
CA ILE A 98 -15.59 5.02 -0.90
C ILE A 98 -14.45 5.98 -0.52
N PHE A 99 -14.77 7.26 -0.28
CA PHE A 99 -13.82 8.25 0.22
C PHE A 99 -13.17 7.78 1.53
N PHE A 100 -13.96 7.37 2.52
CA PHE A 100 -13.42 6.87 3.79
C PHE A 100 -12.63 5.57 3.63
N ALA A 101 -13.11 4.61 2.85
CA ALA A 101 -12.40 3.36 2.59
C ALA A 101 -11.03 3.62 1.92
N ARG A 102 -10.97 4.58 0.99
CA ARG A 102 -9.73 4.98 0.33
C ARG A 102 -8.75 5.64 1.30
N ILE A 103 -9.24 6.52 2.19
CA ILE A 103 -8.41 7.13 3.24
C ILE A 103 -7.85 6.05 4.17
N ILE A 104 -8.66 5.08 4.59
CA ILE A 104 -8.22 3.98 5.45
C ILE A 104 -7.11 3.16 4.78
N ASP A 105 -7.23 2.86 3.49
CA ASP A 105 -6.18 2.17 2.72
C ASP A 105 -4.86 2.95 2.75
N ARG A 106 -4.92 4.23 2.44
CA ARG A 106 -3.73 5.09 2.41
C ARG A 106 -3.14 5.36 3.79
N PHE A 107 -3.98 5.47 4.80
CA PHE A 107 -3.55 5.53 6.20
C PHE A 107 -2.80 4.28 6.61
N GLY A 108 -3.32 3.09 6.29
CA GLY A 108 -2.63 1.81 6.49
C GLY A 108 -1.28 1.75 5.77
N LYS A 109 -1.20 2.23 4.52
CA LYS A 109 0.06 2.36 3.77
C LYS A 109 1.07 3.25 4.51
N GLY A 110 0.61 4.38 5.06
CA GLY A 110 1.45 5.28 5.84
C GLY A 110 2.01 4.63 7.10
N ILE A 111 1.15 4.00 7.91
CA ILE A 111 1.55 3.33 9.17
C ILE A 111 2.64 2.27 8.90
N ARG A 112 2.43 1.39 7.91
CA ARG A 112 3.37 0.28 7.67
C ARG A 112 4.69 0.71 7.07
N THR A 113 4.71 1.74 6.20
CA THR A 113 5.88 2.03 5.37
C THR A 113 7.10 2.42 6.22
N GLY A 114 6.96 3.34 7.18
CA GLY A 114 8.08 3.76 8.03
C GLY A 114 8.61 2.61 8.89
N ALA A 115 7.72 1.89 9.58
CA ALA A 115 8.09 0.76 10.43
C ALA A 115 8.68 -0.42 9.64
N ARG A 116 8.18 -0.69 8.42
CA ARG A 116 8.71 -1.72 7.51
C ARG A 116 10.12 -1.37 7.05
N ASP A 117 10.32 -0.14 6.58
CA ASP A 117 11.63 0.30 6.08
C ASP A 117 12.68 0.25 7.20
N ALA A 118 12.29 0.61 8.43
CA ALA A 118 13.13 0.48 9.60
C ALA A 118 13.45 -0.99 9.93
N LEU A 119 12.45 -1.88 9.88
CA LEU A 119 12.65 -3.32 10.11
C LEU A 119 13.58 -3.95 9.06
N LEU A 120 13.45 -3.56 7.79
CA LEU A 120 14.40 -3.98 6.73
C LEU A 120 15.82 -3.48 7.01
N SER A 121 15.96 -2.25 7.54
CA SER A 121 17.25 -1.69 7.92
C SER A 121 17.89 -2.44 9.10
N ASP A 122 17.08 -2.87 10.08
CA ASP A 122 17.56 -3.65 11.24
C ASP A 122 18.05 -5.05 10.84
N GLU A 123 17.48 -5.64 9.79
CA GLU A 123 17.88 -6.95 9.24
C GLU A 123 19.14 -6.88 8.34
N ALA A 124 19.59 -5.68 7.99
CA ALA A 124 20.70 -5.44 7.06
C ALA A 124 21.94 -4.93 7.77
N THR A 125 23.12 -5.35 7.31
CA THR A 125 24.42 -4.72 7.67
C THR A 125 24.68 -3.53 6.75
N SER A 126 25.66 -2.68 7.12
CA SER A 126 26.07 -1.55 6.27
C SER A 126 26.42 -1.97 4.84
N GLU A 127 27.02 -3.15 4.67
CA GLU A 127 27.43 -3.70 3.36
C GLU A 127 26.27 -4.32 2.56
N THR A 128 25.24 -4.80 3.25
CA THR A 128 24.12 -5.52 2.62
C THR A 128 22.85 -4.68 2.48
N LYS A 129 22.83 -3.49 3.07
CA LYS A 129 21.65 -2.60 3.10
C LYS A 129 21.09 -2.33 1.70
N GLY A 130 21.95 -1.96 0.75
CA GLY A 130 21.53 -1.73 -0.63
C GLY A 130 20.91 -2.97 -1.29
N LYS A 131 21.44 -4.18 -1.01
CA LYS A 131 20.92 -5.45 -1.56
C LYS A 131 19.57 -5.82 -0.95
N VAL A 132 19.39 -5.63 0.36
CA VAL A 132 18.11 -5.91 1.06
C VAL A 132 17.02 -4.97 0.58
N PHE A 133 17.30 -3.66 0.54
CA PHE A 133 16.35 -2.68 0.03
C PHE A 133 16.07 -2.85 -1.47
N GLY A 134 17.09 -3.15 -2.28
CA GLY A 134 16.95 -3.44 -3.70
C GLY A 134 16.05 -4.63 -3.97
N PHE A 135 16.23 -5.73 -3.22
CA PHE A 135 15.37 -6.90 -3.30
C PHE A 135 13.92 -6.57 -2.93
N HIS A 136 13.72 -5.89 -1.80
CA HIS A 136 12.38 -5.49 -1.38
C HIS A 136 11.69 -4.56 -2.39
N ARG A 137 12.40 -3.56 -2.91
CA ARG A 137 11.88 -2.65 -3.95
C ARG A 137 11.56 -3.35 -5.25
N SER A 138 12.34 -4.36 -5.64
CA SER A 138 12.03 -5.18 -6.82
C SER A 138 10.70 -5.91 -6.65
N MET A 139 10.41 -6.43 -5.46
CA MET A 139 9.13 -7.08 -5.16
C MET A 139 7.96 -6.09 -5.15
N ASP A 140 8.14 -4.89 -4.57
CA ASP A 140 7.15 -3.79 -4.64
C ASP A 140 6.84 -3.44 -6.10
N THR A 141 7.88 -3.25 -6.93
CA THR A 141 7.73 -2.91 -8.35
C THR A 141 7.05 -4.03 -9.14
N LEU A 142 7.39 -5.29 -8.86
CA LEU A 142 6.71 -6.43 -9.48
C LEU A 142 5.22 -6.45 -9.12
N GLY A 143 4.86 -6.18 -7.87
CA GLY A 143 3.47 -6.04 -7.45
C GLY A 143 2.76 -4.90 -8.20
N ALA A 144 3.41 -3.75 -8.30
CA ALA A 144 2.89 -2.58 -9.01
C ALA A 144 2.76 -2.80 -10.53
N LEU A 145 3.52 -3.72 -11.11
CA LEU A 145 3.37 -4.12 -12.52
C LEU A 145 2.25 -5.14 -12.70
N ILE A 146 2.22 -6.18 -11.86
CA ILE A 146 1.27 -7.29 -11.98
C ILE A 146 -0.15 -6.80 -11.74
N GLY A 147 -0.38 -5.96 -10.72
CA GLY A 147 -1.71 -5.47 -10.35
C GLY A 147 -2.47 -4.80 -11.50
N PRO A 148 -1.97 -3.68 -12.05
CA PRO A 148 -2.61 -3.02 -13.19
C PRO A 148 -2.72 -3.90 -14.42
N SER A 149 -1.72 -4.75 -14.69
CA SER A 149 -1.76 -5.67 -15.83
C SER A 149 -2.92 -6.65 -15.72
N LEU A 150 -3.15 -7.24 -14.55
CA LEU A 150 -4.30 -8.12 -14.31
C LEU A 150 -5.63 -7.35 -14.45
N ALA A 151 -5.70 -6.12 -13.94
CA ALA A 151 -6.88 -5.29 -14.07
C ALA A 151 -7.22 -4.98 -15.54
N LEU A 152 -6.22 -4.59 -16.34
CA LEU A 152 -6.40 -4.29 -17.75
C LEU A 152 -6.79 -5.54 -18.56
N ILE A 153 -6.17 -6.70 -18.26
CA ILE A 153 -6.55 -7.97 -18.88
C ILE A 153 -8.02 -8.30 -18.55
N TYR A 154 -8.43 -8.15 -17.29
CA TYR A 154 -9.81 -8.37 -16.89
C TYR A 154 -10.77 -7.46 -17.65
N LEU A 155 -10.50 -6.15 -17.71
CA LEU A 155 -11.32 -5.18 -18.44
C LEU A 155 -11.36 -5.42 -19.96
N TYR A 156 -10.34 -6.04 -20.52
CA TYR A 156 -10.32 -6.41 -21.93
C TYR A 156 -11.36 -7.52 -22.24
N PHE A 157 -11.52 -8.50 -21.34
CA PHE A 157 -12.47 -9.59 -21.51
C PHE A 157 -13.86 -9.28 -20.99
N TYR A 158 -13.98 -8.34 -20.03
CA TYR A 158 -15.25 -7.96 -19.36
C TYR A 158 -15.34 -6.42 -19.32
N PRO A 159 -15.63 -5.79 -20.49
CA PRO A 159 -15.70 -4.33 -20.62
C PRO A 159 -16.92 -3.74 -19.89
#